data_10aa3b94b52e695cbdae8e6697bc8d68
#
_entry.id   10aa3b94b52e695cbdae8e6697bc8d68
#
_cell.length_a   1.000
_cell.length_b   1.000
_cell.length_c   1.000
_cell.angle_alpha   90.00
_cell.angle_beta   90.00
_cell.angle_gamma   90.00
#
_symmetry.space_group_name_H-M   'P 1'
#
loop_
_entity.id
_entity.type
_entity.pdbx_description
1 polymer ?
#
loop_
_entity_poly.entity_id
_entity_poly.type
_entity_poly.pdbx_seq_one_letter_code
_entity_poly.pdbx_strand_id
1 'polypeptide(L)'
;MRSRFTLALACALLGWSEAPAQQAATEFSARRVTPPPPGTTKRITVQIAPRAEPAIPPRPERKAPAEPAVAATPGAAPASRHAWFWDAVSPRLADSGPGRLEPALAALTNAAPQGRGVAAPRLDALRAMAGTHGARVMRETVGTRVSPALVLAVMAVESGGRVDAVSRAGAQGLMQLMPATAARFGVSDPFDPDQNIAGAVAFLDLLVRMFEGDPILVLAGYNAGENSIADNDGVPPYAETRDYVPKVLEAFRTARALCLTPPELISDGCVFARP
;
A
#
# COMPACT_ATOMS: atom_id res chain seq x y z
N MET A 1 -50.60 -0.74 71.52
CA MET A 1 -51.42 -0.55 70.30
C MET A 1 -50.51 -0.37 69.17
N ARG A 2 -50.46 -1.33 68.27
CA ARG A 2 -49.50 -1.43 67.18
C ARG A 2 -50.16 -0.98 65.87
N SER A 3 -49.74 0.14 65.29
CA SER A 3 -50.17 0.59 63.95
C SER A 3 -49.19 0.10 62.89
N ARG A 4 -49.69 -0.68 61.94
CA ARG A 4 -48.96 -1.19 60.79
C ARG A 4 -49.14 -0.22 59.64
N PHE A 5 -48.05 0.43 59.16
CA PHE A 5 -48.01 1.15 57.89
C PHE A 5 -47.62 0.18 56.82
N THR A 6 -48.52 -0.06 55.89
CA THR A 6 -48.27 -0.80 54.65
C THR A 6 -47.78 0.18 53.60
N LEU A 7 -46.50 0.01 53.15
CA LEU A 7 -45.93 0.79 52.10
C LEU A 7 -46.12 0.04 50.75
N ALA A 8 -46.95 0.62 49.89
CA ALA A 8 -47.15 0.09 48.53
C ALA A 8 -46.01 0.54 47.64
N LEU A 9 -45.25 -0.43 47.10
CA LEU A 9 -44.14 -0.21 46.13
C LEU A 9 -44.74 -0.28 44.74
N ALA A 10 -44.80 0.87 44.04
CA ALA A 10 -45.18 0.95 42.63
C ALA A 10 -43.94 0.62 41.76
N CYS A 11 -43.93 -0.55 41.11
CA CYS A 11 -42.99 -0.89 40.10
C CYS A 11 -43.34 -0.18 38.79
N ALA A 12 -42.57 0.83 38.40
CA ALA A 12 -42.60 1.40 37.07
C ALA A 12 -41.84 0.48 36.11
N LEU A 13 -42.54 -0.19 35.20
CA LEU A 13 -41.98 -0.95 34.09
C LEU A 13 -41.46 0.02 33.02
N LEU A 14 -40.17 0.26 33.01
CA LEU A 14 -39.49 0.89 31.89
C LEU A 14 -39.35 -0.16 30.79
N GLY A 15 -40.14 -0.03 29.74
CA GLY A 15 -40.03 -0.82 28.53
C GLY A 15 -38.72 -0.49 27.80
N TRP A 16 -37.82 -1.44 27.73
CA TRP A 16 -36.69 -1.38 26.85
C TRP A 16 -37.18 -1.75 25.43
N SER A 17 -37.18 -0.77 24.54
CA SER A 17 -37.31 -1.02 23.11
C SER A 17 -35.96 -1.59 22.61
N GLU A 18 -35.94 -2.88 22.40
CA GLU A 18 -34.85 -3.50 21.60
C GLU A 18 -35.05 -3.12 20.14
N ALA A 19 -34.15 -2.28 19.60
CA ALA A 19 -34.03 -2.07 18.17
C ALA A 19 -33.40 -3.35 17.56
N PRO A 20 -34.01 -3.96 16.53
CA PRO A 20 -33.40 -5.09 15.86
C PRO A 20 -32.15 -4.61 15.11
N ALA A 21 -30.98 -5.04 15.55
CA ALA A 21 -29.76 -4.96 14.75
C ALA A 21 -29.93 -5.88 13.54
N GLN A 22 -30.28 -5.31 12.39
CA GLN A 22 -30.23 -6.01 11.11
C GLN A 22 -28.75 -6.26 10.78
N GLN A 23 -28.24 -7.40 11.19
CA GLN A 23 -27.06 -7.99 10.60
C GLN A 23 -27.45 -8.38 9.17
N ALA A 24 -26.92 -7.65 8.19
CA ALA A 24 -26.86 -8.11 6.82
C ALA A 24 -25.97 -9.36 6.79
N ALA A 25 -26.58 -10.53 6.96
CA ALA A 25 -25.94 -11.80 6.70
C ALA A 25 -25.60 -11.81 5.21
N THR A 26 -24.32 -11.68 4.87
CA THR A 26 -23.83 -12.07 3.56
C THR A 26 -24.15 -13.56 3.42
N GLU A 27 -25.17 -13.89 2.63
CA GLU A 27 -25.48 -15.28 2.29
C GLU A 27 -24.27 -15.91 1.64
N PHE A 28 -23.53 -16.70 2.41
CA PHE A 28 -22.52 -17.59 1.88
C PHE A 28 -23.25 -18.80 1.29
N SER A 29 -23.50 -18.78 -0.01
CA SER A 29 -24.07 -19.91 -0.72
C SER A 29 -22.97 -20.84 -1.22
N ALA A 30 -22.66 -21.88 -0.46
CA ALA A 30 -21.80 -22.97 -0.92
C ALA A 30 -22.66 -23.99 -1.71
N ARG A 31 -22.45 -24.04 -3.02
CA ARG A 31 -23.08 -25.05 -3.88
C ARG A 31 -22.13 -26.22 -4.09
N ARG A 32 -22.52 -27.42 -3.66
CA ARG A 32 -21.75 -28.63 -3.93
C ARG A 32 -21.81 -28.93 -5.43
N VAL A 33 -20.68 -28.93 -6.11
CA VAL A 33 -20.57 -29.24 -7.55
C VAL A 33 -20.22 -30.71 -7.69
N THR A 34 -21.04 -31.48 -8.39
CA THR A 34 -20.76 -32.90 -8.72
C THR A 34 -19.81 -32.94 -9.91
N PRO A 35 -18.78 -33.80 -9.91
CA PRO A 35 -17.91 -33.95 -11.07
C PRO A 35 -18.70 -34.33 -12.32
N PRO A 36 -18.35 -33.77 -13.47
CA PRO A 36 -19.04 -34.14 -14.73
C PRO A 36 -18.76 -35.59 -15.09
N PRO A 37 -19.72 -36.27 -15.73
CA PRO A 37 -19.57 -37.65 -16.15
C PRO A 37 -18.42 -37.83 -17.16
N PRO A 38 -17.82 -39.05 -17.23
CA PRO A 38 -16.74 -39.34 -18.17
C PRO A 38 -17.17 -39.05 -19.60
N GLY A 39 -16.33 -38.36 -20.37
CA GLY A 39 -16.62 -38.01 -21.78
C GLY A 39 -17.15 -36.61 -22.02
N THR A 40 -17.38 -35.79 -20.98
CA THR A 40 -17.83 -34.41 -21.14
C THR A 40 -16.69 -33.52 -21.61
N THR A 41 -16.84 -32.88 -22.78
CA THR A 41 -15.84 -31.93 -23.32
C THR A 41 -15.87 -30.57 -22.65
N LYS A 42 -16.97 -30.19 -21.99
CA LYS A 42 -17.10 -28.93 -21.21
C LYS A 42 -16.83 -29.21 -19.74
N ARG A 43 -15.56 -29.02 -19.31
CA ARG A 43 -15.12 -29.32 -17.94
C ARG A 43 -15.26 -28.17 -16.95
N ILE A 44 -15.48 -26.94 -17.42
CA ILE A 44 -15.64 -25.75 -16.59
C ILE A 44 -17.11 -25.35 -16.60
N THR A 45 -17.82 -25.66 -15.50
CA THR A 45 -19.25 -25.35 -15.33
C THR A 45 -19.48 -24.13 -14.43
N VAL A 46 -18.45 -23.64 -13.75
CA VAL A 46 -18.49 -22.43 -12.92
C VAL A 46 -17.62 -21.37 -13.59
N GLN A 47 -18.25 -20.38 -14.20
CA GLN A 47 -17.59 -19.15 -14.60
C GLN A 47 -17.74 -18.16 -13.45
N ILE A 48 -16.64 -17.84 -12.80
CA ILE A 48 -16.57 -16.67 -11.92
C ILE A 48 -16.55 -15.46 -12.85
N ALA A 49 -17.60 -14.65 -12.80
CA ALA A 49 -17.61 -13.39 -13.54
C ALA A 49 -16.35 -12.58 -13.15
N PRO A 50 -15.63 -12.01 -14.13
CA PRO A 50 -14.52 -11.13 -13.81
C PRO A 50 -15.03 -10.07 -12.84
N ARG A 51 -14.30 -9.87 -11.74
CA ARG A 51 -14.57 -8.74 -10.83
C ARG A 51 -14.51 -7.49 -11.70
N ALA A 52 -15.58 -6.68 -11.70
CA ALA A 52 -15.55 -5.39 -12.38
C ALA A 52 -14.29 -4.67 -11.92
N GLU A 53 -13.42 -4.29 -12.87
CA GLU A 53 -12.25 -3.48 -12.52
C GLU A 53 -12.76 -2.27 -11.77
N PRO A 54 -12.19 -1.93 -10.59
CA PRO A 54 -12.58 -0.72 -9.92
C PRO A 54 -12.42 0.43 -10.91
N ALA A 55 -13.49 1.16 -11.14
CA ALA A 55 -13.48 2.30 -12.04
C ALA A 55 -12.31 3.20 -11.62
N ILE A 56 -11.36 3.43 -12.53
CA ILE A 56 -10.28 4.39 -12.28
C ILE A 56 -10.99 5.71 -12.02
N PRO A 57 -10.91 6.29 -10.79
CA PRO A 57 -11.57 7.54 -10.51
C PRO A 57 -11.10 8.57 -11.53
N PRO A 58 -12.00 9.41 -12.07
CA PRO A 58 -11.61 10.43 -13.03
C PRO A 58 -10.50 11.27 -12.41
N ARG A 59 -9.45 11.51 -13.20
CA ARG A 59 -8.34 12.39 -12.82
C ARG A 59 -8.94 13.70 -12.33
N PRO A 60 -8.63 14.20 -11.12
CA PRO A 60 -9.08 15.49 -10.69
C PRO A 60 -8.64 16.53 -11.73
N GLU A 61 -9.57 17.35 -12.21
CA GLU A 61 -9.23 18.46 -13.08
C GLU A 61 -8.14 19.29 -12.41
N ARG A 62 -7.09 19.58 -13.17
CA ARG A 62 -5.95 20.37 -12.71
C ARG A 62 -6.47 21.76 -12.27
N LYS A 63 -6.81 21.91 -10.98
CA LYS A 63 -6.77 23.24 -10.38
C LYS A 63 -5.33 23.70 -10.53
N ALA A 64 -5.15 24.94 -11.04
CA ALA A 64 -3.85 25.57 -11.14
C ALA A 64 -2.97 25.23 -9.93
N PRO A 65 -1.66 24.97 -10.12
CA PRO A 65 -0.80 24.51 -9.04
C PRO A 65 -1.06 25.35 -7.80
N ALA A 66 -1.43 24.71 -6.68
CA ALA A 66 -1.27 25.37 -5.41
C ALA A 66 0.19 25.81 -5.38
N GLU A 67 0.41 27.09 -5.15
CA GLU A 67 1.76 27.66 -5.09
C GLU A 67 2.65 26.70 -4.30
N PRO A 68 3.84 26.38 -4.82
CA PRO A 68 4.77 25.56 -4.09
C PRO A 68 4.99 26.22 -2.74
N ALA A 69 4.72 25.49 -1.68
CA ALA A 69 4.98 25.94 -0.33
C ALA A 69 6.42 26.48 -0.29
N VAL A 70 6.49 27.79 -0.13
CA VAL A 70 7.70 28.60 0.11
C VAL A 70 8.83 28.35 -0.91
N ALA A 71 8.94 29.25 -1.87
CA ALA A 71 10.19 29.43 -2.61
C ALA A 71 11.34 29.56 -1.62
N ALA A 72 12.02 28.45 -1.39
CA ALA A 72 13.33 28.51 -0.76
C ALA A 72 14.21 29.35 -1.70
N THR A 73 14.80 30.42 -1.14
CA THR A 73 15.90 31.18 -1.73
C THR A 73 16.81 30.22 -2.53
N PRO A 74 17.41 30.63 -3.67
CA PRO A 74 18.26 29.76 -4.46
C PRO A 74 19.59 29.49 -3.73
N GLY A 75 19.51 28.70 -2.69
CA GLY A 75 20.58 27.89 -2.15
C GLY A 75 20.37 26.51 -2.74
N ALA A 76 21.42 25.89 -3.26
CA ALA A 76 21.38 24.57 -3.89
C ALA A 76 20.47 23.63 -3.10
N ALA A 77 19.43 23.10 -3.75
CA ALA A 77 18.57 22.10 -3.12
C ALA A 77 19.45 20.99 -2.54
N PRO A 78 19.18 20.50 -1.33
CA PRO A 78 20.03 19.50 -0.70
C PRO A 78 20.19 18.32 -1.65
N ALA A 79 21.43 17.97 -1.96
CA ALA A 79 21.72 16.85 -2.85
C ALA A 79 21.21 15.55 -2.22
N SER A 80 20.67 14.64 -3.03
CA SER A 80 20.30 13.29 -2.57
C SER A 80 21.50 12.61 -1.88
N ARG A 81 21.26 11.96 -0.75
CA ARG A 81 22.27 11.17 -0.03
C ARG A 81 22.72 9.94 -0.82
N HIS A 82 21.87 9.50 -1.75
CA HIS A 82 22.08 8.31 -2.56
C HIS A 82 22.32 8.67 -4.05
N ALA A 83 22.97 9.83 -4.33
CA ALA A 83 23.28 10.26 -5.70
C ALA A 83 24.02 9.17 -6.49
N TRP A 84 24.93 8.43 -5.85
CA TRP A 84 25.66 7.30 -6.40
C TRP A 84 24.76 6.20 -6.99
N PHE A 85 23.54 6.03 -6.46
CA PHE A 85 22.56 5.07 -6.98
C PHE A 85 22.11 5.48 -8.39
N TRP A 86 21.91 6.77 -8.59
CA TRP A 86 21.46 7.35 -9.87
C TRP A 86 22.55 7.45 -10.92
N ASP A 87 23.81 7.28 -10.54
CA ASP A 87 24.91 7.10 -11.50
C ASP A 87 24.89 5.69 -12.12
N ALA A 88 24.35 4.70 -11.38
CA ALA A 88 24.26 3.30 -11.81
C ALA A 88 22.87 2.94 -12.37
N VAL A 89 21.80 3.66 -11.98
CA VAL A 89 20.39 3.37 -12.33
C VAL A 89 19.79 4.58 -13.02
N SER A 90 19.38 4.42 -14.27
CA SER A 90 18.79 5.51 -15.05
C SER A 90 17.48 6.02 -14.42
N PRO A 91 17.31 7.33 -14.27
CA PRO A 91 16.04 7.91 -13.84
C PRO A 91 15.03 8.11 -14.98
N ARG A 92 15.38 7.85 -16.24
CA ARG A 92 14.61 8.25 -17.42
C ARG A 92 13.40 7.35 -17.65
N LEU A 93 12.31 7.95 -18.09
CA LEU A 93 11.10 7.23 -18.49
C LEU A 93 11.37 6.30 -19.70
N ALA A 94 12.20 6.73 -20.65
CA ALA A 94 12.52 5.95 -21.85
C ALA A 94 13.25 4.63 -21.56
N ASP A 95 13.85 4.48 -20.38
CA ASP A 95 14.58 3.28 -19.96
C ASP A 95 13.71 2.37 -19.06
N SER A 96 12.37 2.61 -19.02
CA SER A 96 11.45 1.89 -18.15
C SER A 96 11.28 0.41 -18.51
N GLY A 97 10.96 -0.40 -17.50
CA GLY A 97 10.61 -1.80 -17.66
C GLY A 97 10.71 -2.62 -16.37
N PRO A 98 9.96 -3.72 -16.26
CA PRO A 98 9.94 -4.54 -15.04
C PRO A 98 11.27 -5.22 -14.74
N GLY A 99 12.07 -5.49 -15.77
CA GLY A 99 13.40 -6.11 -15.65
C GLY A 99 14.46 -5.26 -14.95
N ARG A 100 14.13 -4.01 -14.58
CA ARG A 100 15.05 -3.12 -13.86
C ARG A 100 15.20 -3.43 -12.37
N LEU A 101 14.36 -4.31 -11.81
CA LEU A 101 14.40 -4.61 -10.37
C LEU A 101 15.73 -5.20 -9.94
N GLU A 102 16.16 -6.32 -10.53
CA GLU A 102 17.40 -6.98 -10.11
C GLU A 102 18.65 -6.12 -10.37
N PRO A 103 18.80 -5.43 -11.52
CA PRO A 103 19.90 -4.46 -11.70
C PRO A 103 19.89 -3.35 -10.64
N ALA A 104 18.72 -2.83 -10.26
CA ALA A 104 18.63 -1.79 -9.23
C ALA A 104 18.99 -2.32 -7.85
N LEU A 105 18.57 -3.54 -7.50
CA LEU A 105 18.96 -4.19 -6.26
C LEU A 105 20.45 -4.50 -6.20
N ALA A 106 21.05 -4.90 -7.33
CA ALA A 106 22.50 -5.09 -7.45
C ALA A 106 23.25 -3.77 -7.27
N ALA A 107 22.75 -2.66 -7.83
CA ALA A 107 23.35 -1.33 -7.67
C ALA A 107 23.41 -0.90 -6.20
N LEU A 108 22.42 -1.23 -5.36
CA LEU A 108 22.43 -0.94 -3.92
C LEU A 108 23.65 -1.56 -3.20
N THR A 109 24.14 -2.68 -3.69
CA THR A 109 25.28 -3.37 -3.09
C THR A 109 26.61 -2.97 -3.76
N ASN A 110 26.62 -2.93 -5.10
CA ASN A 110 27.85 -2.84 -5.89
C ASN A 110 28.31 -1.39 -6.14
N ALA A 111 27.37 -0.44 -6.23
CA ALA A 111 27.68 0.96 -6.50
C ALA A 111 27.79 1.81 -5.23
N ALA A 112 27.38 1.29 -4.07
CA ALA A 112 27.42 2.04 -2.82
C ALA A 112 28.87 2.34 -2.39
N PRO A 113 29.22 3.60 -2.15
CA PRO A 113 30.52 3.93 -1.58
C PRO A 113 30.67 3.30 -0.19
N GLN A 114 31.89 2.95 0.18
CA GLN A 114 32.17 2.31 1.46
C GLN A 114 31.59 3.11 2.63
N GLY A 115 30.79 2.47 3.48
CA GLY A 115 30.13 3.07 4.62
C GLY A 115 28.96 4.02 4.29
N ARG A 116 28.52 4.12 3.02
CA ARG A 116 27.42 4.99 2.57
C ARG A 116 26.28 4.22 1.90
N GLY A 117 26.15 2.94 2.17
CA GLY A 117 25.02 2.14 1.68
C GLY A 117 23.67 2.62 2.26
N VAL A 118 22.60 2.15 1.62
CA VAL A 118 21.24 2.39 2.10
C VAL A 118 21.00 1.52 3.33
N ALA A 119 20.49 2.10 4.42
CA ALA A 119 20.16 1.33 5.63
C ALA A 119 18.95 0.43 5.37
N ALA A 120 19.14 -0.87 5.52
CA ALA A 120 18.03 -1.84 5.48
C ALA A 120 17.19 -1.74 6.75
N PRO A 121 15.86 -1.88 6.64
CA PRO A 121 15.03 -2.12 7.80
C PRO A 121 15.42 -3.44 8.46
N ARG A 122 15.32 -3.50 9.79
CA ARG A 122 15.62 -4.71 10.53
C ARG A 122 14.61 -5.80 10.18
N LEU A 123 15.09 -7.02 9.94
CA LEU A 123 14.24 -8.15 9.59
C LEU A 123 13.15 -8.42 10.65
N ASP A 124 13.49 -8.27 11.93
CA ASP A 124 12.53 -8.45 13.02
C ASP A 124 11.42 -7.40 13.00
N ALA A 125 11.73 -6.15 12.63
CA ALA A 125 10.73 -5.12 12.47
C ALA A 125 9.76 -5.45 11.30
N LEU A 126 10.28 -5.93 10.17
CA LEU A 126 9.46 -6.38 9.05
C LEU A 126 8.61 -7.61 9.42
N ARG A 127 9.15 -8.56 10.19
CA ARG A 127 8.38 -9.71 10.71
C ARG A 127 7.24 -9.26 11.61
N ALA A 128 7.50 -8.32 12.52
CA ALA A 128 6.46 -7.79 13.38
C ALA A 128 5.35 -7.10 12.58
N MET A 129 5.70 -6.28 11.57
CA MET A 129 4.73 -5.66 10.68
C MET A 129 3.94 -6.71 9.87
N ALA A 130 4.61 -7.73 9.34
CA ALA A 130 3.96 -8.84 8.63
C ALA A 130 3.04 -9.64 9.57
N GLY A 131 3.42 -9.84 10.83
CA GLY A 131 2.58 -10.49 11.84
C GLY A 131 1.31 -9.69 12.13
N THR A 132 1.42 -8.37 12.21
CA THR A 132 0.28 -7.49 12.54
C THR A 132 -0.61 -7.20 11.32
N HIS A 133 -0.02 -6.89 10.17
CA HIS A 133 -0.73 -6.37 9.01
C HIS A 133 -0.72 -7.33 7.81
N GLY A 134 0.08 -8.40 7.84
CA GLY A 134 0.32 -9.27 6.68
C GLY A 134 -0.92 -9.94 6.13
N ALA A 135 -1.84 -10.39 7.00
CA ALA A 135 -3.10 -10.98 6.55
C ALA A 135 -3.95 -9.99 5.75
N ARG A 136 -3.95 -8.72 6.17
CA ARG A 136 -4.62 -7.63 5.46
C ARG A 136 -3.91 -7.34 4.14
N VAL A 137 -2.60 -7.14 4.17
CA VAL A 137 -1.79 -6.88 2.98
C VAL A 137 -2.00 -7.95 1.92
N MET A 138 -1.93 -9.24 2.31
CA MET A 138 -2.19 -10.35 1.39
C MET A 138 -3.60 -10.33 0.81
N ARG A 139 -4.62 -9.97 1.60
CA ARG A 139 -6.00 -9.89 1.12
C ARG A 139 -6.20 -8.75 0.13
N GLU A 140 -5.70 -7.57 0.42
CA GLU A 140 -5.88 -6.39 -0.42
C GLU A 140 -5.09 -6.49 -1.75
N THR A 141 -4.00 -7.26 -1.76
CA THR A 141 -3.21 -7.48 -2.99
C THR A 141 -3.78 -8.57 -3.91
N VAL A 142 -4.79 -9.34 -3.47
CA VAL A 142 -5.44 -10.34 -4.33
C VAL A 142 -6.10 -9.67 -5.53
N GLY A 143 -5.75 -10.13 -6.74
CA GLY A 143 -6.29 -9.59 -7.99
C GLY A 143 -5.68 -8.26 -8.43
N THR A 144 -4.65 -7.78 -7.75
CA THR A 144 -3.84 -6.61 -8.15
C THR A 144 -2.51 -7.04 -8.76
N ARG A 145 -1.75 -6.08 -9.27
CA ARG A 145 -0.36 -6.26 -9.74
C ARG A 145 0.65 -5.80 -8.70
N VAL A 146 0.33 -5.93 -7.42
CA VAL A 146 1.17 -5.45 -6.32
C VAL A 146 1.60 -6.62 -5.45
N SER A 147 2.90 -6.81 -5.31
CA SER A 147 3.45 -7.81 -4.38
C SER A 147 3.15 -7.42 -2.93
N PRO A 148 2.66 -8.34 -2.08
CA PRO A 148 2.60 -8.13 -0.63
C PRO A 148 3.93 -7.68 -0.02
N ALA A 149 5.06 -8.17 -0.54
CA ALA A 149 6.38 -7.73 -0.10
C ALA A 149 6.66 -6.26 -0.42
N LEU A 150 6.14 -5.74 -1.56
CA LEU A 150 6.26 -4.33 -1.91
C LEU A 150 5.47 -3.46 -0.92
N VAL A 151 4.24 -3.85 -0.59
CA VAL A 151 3.41 -3.12 0.39
C VAL A 151 4.12 -3.05 1.74
N LEU A 152 4.69 -4.17 2.20
CA LEU A 152 5.44 -4.21 3.46
C LEU A 152 6.68 -3.32 3.43
N ALA A 153 7.40 -3.28 2.30
CA ALA A 153 8.56 -2.42 2.12
C ALA A 153 8.21 -0.93 2.15
N VAL A 154 7.14 -0.54 1.44
CA VAL A 154 6.61 0.83 1.46
C VAL A 154 6.19 1.20 2.88
N MET A 155 5.40 0.37 3.58
CA MET A 155 4.98 0.60 4.96
C MET A 155 6.17 0.83 5.91
N ALA A 156 7.23 0.04 5.75
CA ALA A 156 8.43 0.17 6.58
C ALA A 156 9.14 1.52 6.40
N VAL A 157 9.18 2.04 5.16
CA VAL A 157 9.84 3.31 4.84
C VAL A 157 8.95 4.49 5.20
N GLU A 158 7.64 4.39 4.98
CA GLU A 158 6.68 5.48 5.20
C GLU A 158 6.46 5.78 6.68
N SER A 159 6.13 4.76 7.46
CA SER A 159 5.75 4.96 8.86
C SER A 159 6.55 4.14 9.86
N GLY A 160 7.30 3.14 9.38
CA GLY A 160 7.88 2.12 10.27
C GLY A 160 6.80 1.26 10.96
N GLY A 161 5.60 1.16 10.37
CA GLY A 161 4.47 0.41 10.92
C GLY A 161 3.62 1.18 11.93
N ARG A 162 3.76 2.51 12.03
CA ARG A 162 2.97 3.34 12.95
C ARG A 162 1.67 3.77 12.28
N VAL A 163 0.55 3.41 12.90
CA VAL A 163 -0.80 3.70 12.39
C VAL A 163 -1.17 5.18 12.51
N ASP A 164 -0.60 5.87 13.49
CA ASP A 164 -0.87 7.28 13.84
C ASP A 164 0.15 8.25 13.23
N ALA A 165 1.00 7.78 12.31
CA ALA A 165 2.03 8.61 11.72
C ALA A 165 1.44 9.76 10.90
N VAL A 166 1.97 10.98 11.12
CA VAL A 166 1.67 12.18 10.33
C VAL A 166 2.98 12.83 9.93
N SER A 167 3.16 13.06 8.63
CA SER A 167 4.33 13.76 8.11
C SER A 167 4.19 15.28 8.24
N ARG A 168 5.30 16.01 8.06
CA ARG A 168 5.26 17.49 8.01
C ARG A 168 4.44 18.02 6.83
N ALA A 169 4.36 17.25 5.74
CA ALA A 169 3.58 17.60 4.56
C ALA A 169 2.09 17.22 4.70
N GLY A 170 1.71 16.54 5.80
CA GLY A 170 0.33 16.13 6.04
C GLY A 170 -0.02 14.73 5.52
N ALA A 171 0.93 13.92 5.10
CA ALA A 171 0.69 12.50 4.79
C ALA A 171 0.36 11.72 6.07
N GLN A 172 -0.57 10.73 5.99
CA GLN A 172 -1.21 10.14 7.15
C GLN A 172 -1.24 8.61 7.12
N GLY A 173 -1.08 8.02 8.30
CA GLY A 173 -1.27 6.59 8.56
C GLY A 173 -0.10 5.71 8.12
N LEU A 174 -0.32 4.39 8.14
CA LEU A 174 0.68 3.35 7.87
C LEU A 174 1.45 3.56 6.57
N MET A 175 0.72 3.90 5.51
CA MET A 175 1.24 4.02 4.14
C MET A 175 1.43 5.48 3.72
N GLN A 176 1.30 6.44 4.66
CA GLN A 176 1.51 7.88 4.46
C GLN A 176 0.78 8.44 3.23
N LEU A 177 -0.53 8.22 3.16
CA LEU A 177 -1.33 8.79 2.10
C LEU A 177 -1.58 10.28 2.33
N MET A 178 -1.35 11.09 1.29
CA MET A 178 -1.79 12.49 1.31
C MET A 178 -3.34 12.55 1.32
N PRO A 179 -3.98 13.52 1.98
CA PRO A 179 -5.44 13.58 2.10
C PRO A 179 -6.17 13.51 0.75
N ALA A 180 -5.64 14.16 -0.29
CA ALA A 180 -6.22 14.10 -1.63
C ALA A 180 -6.12 12.69 -2.24
N THR A 181 -5.01 11.99 -2.01
CA THR A 181 -4.81 10.60 -2.45
C THR A 181 -5.72 9.67 -1.67
N ALA A 182 -5.80 9.82 -0.34
CA ALA A 182 -6.70 9.05 0.52
C ALA A 182 -8.16 9.15 0.02
N ALA A 183 -8.66 10.37 -0.19
CA ALA A 183 -10.00 10.61 -0.70
C ALA A 183 -10.21 10.00 -2.10
N ARG A 184 -9.23 10.10 -2.99
CA ARG A 184 -9.29 9.53 -4.35
C ARG A 184 -9.46 8.01 -4.34
N PHE A 185 -8.86 7.33 -3.38
CA PHE A 185 -8.92 5.87 -3.24
C PHE A 185 -9.89 5.39 -2.16
N GLY A 186 -10.85 6.24 -1.76
CA GLY A 186 -11.97 5.85 -0.88
C GLY A 186 -11.59 5.66 0.59
N VAL A 187 -10.47 6.21 1.03
CA VAL A 187 -10.04 6.20 2.43
C VAL A 187 -10.73 7.35 3.16
N SER A 188 -11.66 7.04 4.04
CA SER A 188 -12.37 8.03 4.86
C SER A 188 -11.69 8.28 6.22
N ASP A 189 -11.04 7.27 6.76
CA ASP A 189 -10.19 7.37 7.95
C ASP A 189 -8.77 6.87 7.62
N PRO A 190 -7.80 7.77 7.42
CA PRO A 190 -6.43 7.39 7.10
C PRO A 190 -5.66 6.75 8.26
N PHE A 191 -6.19 6.80 9.48
CA PHE A 191 -5.63 6.13 10.66
C PHE A 191 -6.23 4.75 10.91
N ASP A 192 -7.29 4.37 10.19
CA ASP A 192 -7.76 3.00 10.11
C ASP A 192 -6.77 2.18 9.25
N PRO A 193 -6.07 1.18 9.84
CA PRO A 193 -5.09 0.38 9.11
C PRO A 193 -5.66 -0.31 7.89
N ASP A 194 -6.89 -0.72 7.96
CA ASP A 194 -7.57 -1.47 6.92
C ASP A 194 -7.84 -0.59 5.70
N GLN A 195 -8.38 0.61 5.93
CA GLN A 195 -8.64 1.56 4.86
C GLN A 195 -7.33 2.12 4.27
N ASN A 196 -6.36 2.43 5.14
CA ASN A 196 -5.09 3.00 4.70
C ASN A 196 -4.30 2.04 3.80
N ILE A 197 -4.23 0.74 4.17
CA ILE A 197 -3.60 -0.30 3.36
C ILE A 197 -4.37 -0.50 2.04
N ALA A 198 -5.71 -0.59 2.08
CA ALA A 198 -6.52 -0.78 0.88
C ALA A 198 -6.33 0.37 -0.14
N GLY A 199 -6.39 1.62 0.33
CA GLY A 199 -6.16 2.79 -0.52
C GLY A 199 -4.75 2.84 -1.10
N ALA A 200 -3.74 2.51 -0.30
CA ALA A 200 -2.36 2.48 -0.75
C ALA A 200 -2.08 1.36 -1.77
N VAL A 201 -2.68 0.17 -1.58
CA VAL A 201 -2.59 -0.92 -2.56
C VAL A 201 -3.26 -0.52 -3.87
N ALA A 202 -4.42 0.13 -3.83
CA ALA A 202 -5.10 0.63 -5.03
C ALA A 202 -4.26 1.69 -5.76
N PHE A 203 -3.58 2.57 -5.03
CA PHE A 203 -2.66 3.55 -5.62
C PHE A 203 -1.42 2.88 -6.22
N LEU A 204 -0.79 1.94 -5.52
CA LEU A 204 0.34 1.17 -6.04
C LEU A 204 -0.05 0.39 -7.31
N ASP A 205 -1.23 -0.24 -7.33
CA ASP A 205 -1.71 -0.98 -8.50
C ASP A 205 -1.92 -0.08 -9.72
N LEU A 206 -2.44 1.14 -9.49
CA LEU A 206 -2.51 2.16 -10.54
C LEU A 206 -1.12 2.49 -11.10
N LEU A 207 -0.14 2.72 -10.22
CA LEU A 207 1.23 3.06 -10.62
C LEU A 207 1.93 1.90 -11.34
N VAL A 208 1.75 0.65 -10.86
CA VAL A 208 2.30 -0.54 -11.53
C VAL A 208 1.72 -0.70 -12.93
N ARG A 209 0.44 -0.44 -13.13
CA ARG A 209 -0.17 -0.45 -14.46
C ARG A 209 0.33 0.70 -15.33
N MET A 210 0.41 1.91 -14.78
CA MET A 210 0.81 3.12 -15.50
C MET A 210 2.25 3.06 -15.99
N PHE A 211 3.15 2.47 -15.20
CA PHE A 211 4.57 2.37 -15.49
C PHE A 211 5.00 0.95 -15.87
N GLU A 212 4.04 0.11 -16.31
CA GLU A 212 4.29 -1.24 -16.86
C GLU A 212 5.16 -2.13 -15.96
N GLY A 213 5.03 -1.96 -14.63
CA GLY A 213 5.79 -2.73 -13.65
C GLY A 213 7.22 -2.26 -13.40
N ASP A 214 7.61 -1.10 -13.90
CA ASP A 214 8.93 -0.52 -13.63
C ASP A 214 9.07 -0.16 -12.14
N PRO A 215 9.98 -0.78 -11.37
CA PRO A 215 10.09 -0.56 -9.93
C PRO A 215 10.53 0.85 -9.56
N ILE A 216 11.36 1.48 -10.41
CA ILE A 216 11.92 2.81 -10.15
C ILE A 216 10.84 3.88 -10.29
N LEU A 217 10.09 3.82 -11.40
CA LEU A 217 9.04 4.79 -11.69
C LEU A 217 7.82 4.61 -10.78
N VAL A 218 7.46 3.37 -10.44
CA VAL A 218 6.38 3.07 -9.48
C VAL A 218 6.69 3.70 -8.12
N LEU A 219 7.89 3.48 -7.59
CA LEU A 219 8.29 4.02 -6.31
C LEU A 219 8.41 5.56 -6.34
N ALA A 220 8.99 6.10 -7.41
CA ALA A 220 9.08 7.55 -7.58
C ALA A 220 7.68 8.19 -7.69
N GLY A 221 6.76 7.57 -8.44
CA GLY A 221 5.38 8.01 -8.58
C GLY A 221 4.58 7.93 -7.28
N TYR A 222 4.86 6.93 -6.43
CA TYR A 222 4.23 6.83 -5.12
C TYR A 222 4.61 8.01 -4.21
N ASN A 223 5.89 8.37 -4.18
CA ASN A 223 6.40 9.46 -3.35
C ASN A 223 6.11 10.86 -3.92
N ALA A 224 6.35 11.06 -5.22
CA ALA A 224 6.27 12.40 -5.84
C ALA A 224 4.95 12.65 -6.58
N GLY A 225 4.08 11.66 -6.68
CA GLY A 225 2.88 11.68 -7.51
C GLY A 225 3.16 11.29 -8.97
N GLU A 226 2.22 10.60 -9.59
CA GLU A 226 2.36 10.10 -10.95
C GLU A 226 2.59 11.18 -12.01
N ASN A 227 2.05 12.37 -11.78
CA ASN A 227 2.20 13.49 -12.72
C ASN A 227 3.64 14.01 -12.79
N SER A 228 4.36 14.00 -11.66
CA SER A 228 5.73 14.48 -11.63
C SER A 228 6.68 13.60 -12.45
N ILE A 229 6.34 12.32 -12.66
CA ILE A 229 7.09 11.43 -13.56
C ILE A 229 6.97 11.89 -15.01
N ALA A 230 5.75 12.21 -15.45
CA ALA A 230 5.51 12.72 -16.80
C ALA A 230 6.13 14.11 -17.02
N ASP A 231 6.00 14.98 -16.01
CA ASP A 231 6.48 16.37 -16.08
C ASP A 231 8.04 16.44 -16.14
N ASN A 232 8.75 15.38 -15.67
CA ASN A 232 10.20 15.31 -15.62
C ASN A 232 10.82 14.25 -16.55
N ASP A 233 10.01 13.64 -17.44
CA ASP A 233 10.45 12.54 -18.33
C ASP A 233 11.18 11.43 -17.54
N GLY A 234 10.65 11.11 -16.35
CA GLY A 234 11.19 10.12 -15.42
C GLY A 234 11.20 10.56 -13.97
N VAL A 235 12.14 10.05 -13.19
CA VAL A 235 12.25 10.37 -11.76
C VAL A 235 12.62 11.83 -11.56
N PRO A 236 11.79 12.64 -10.89
CA PRO A 236 12.07 14.06 -10.70
C PRO A 236 13.34 14.30 -9.89
N PRO A 237 14.02 15.44 -10.07
CA PRO A 237 15.26 15.77 -9.37
C PRO A 237 15.04 16.20 -7.91
N TYR A 238 13.98 15.72 -7.27
CA TYR A 238 13.70 16.00 -5.86
C TYR A 238 14.58 15.12 -4.98
N ALA A 239 15.35 15.72 -4.07
CA ALA A 239 16.23 14.98 -3.18
C ALA A 239 15.49 13.93 -2.34
N GLU A 240 14.27 14.24 -1.90
CA GLU A 240 13.42 13.33 -1.15
C GLU A 240 13.08 12.08 -1.99
N THR A 241 12.57 12.26 -3.20
CA THR A 241 12.18 11.16 -4.09
C THR A 241 13.41 10.32 -4.50
N ARG A 242 14.53 11.00 -4.78
CA ARG A 242 15.78 10.34 -5.11
C ARG A 242 16.42 9.58 -3.96
N ASP A 243 16.10 9.94 -2.71
CA ASP A 243 16.46 9.18 -1.53
C ASP A 243 15.43 8.08 -1.19
N TYR A 244 14.17 8.27 -1.54
CA TYR A 244 13.08 7.35 -1.27
C TYR A 244 13.21 6.04 -2.05
N VAL A 245 13.39 6.13 -3.35
CA VAL A 245 13.45 4.96 -4.25
C VAL A 245 14.47 3.92 -3.76
N PRO A 246 15.75 4.25 -3.55
CA PRO A 246 16.72 3.27 -3.07
C PRO A 246 16.39 2.73 -1.66
N LYS A 247 15.76 3.53 -0.79
CA LYS A 247 15.33 3.06 0.54
C LYS A 247 14.24 1.99 0.44
N VAL A 248 13.22 2.21 -0.41
CA VAL A 248 12.15 1.22 -0.56
C VAL A 248 12.65 -0.04 -1.28
N LEU A 249 13.54 0.08 -2.26
CA LEU A 249 14.18 -1.07 -2.89
C LEU A 249 14.98 -1.90 -1.88
N GLU A 250 15.72 -1.26 -0.99
CA GLU A 250 16.45 -1.95 0.07
C GLU A 250 15.51 -2.63 1.08
N ALA A 251 14.41 -1.96 1.43
CA ALA A 251 13.36 -2.54 2.25
C ALA A 251 12.68 -3.73 1.55
N PHE A 252 12.43 -3.64 0.23
CA PHE A 252 11.86 -4.72 -0.56
C PHE A 252 12.80 -5.94 -0.62
N ARG A 253 14.11 -5.73 -0.80
CA ARG A 253 15.11 -6.79 -0.78
C ARG A 253 15.06 -7.58 0.54
N THR A 254 14.82 -6.90 1.67
CA THR A 254 14.66 -7.54 2.97
C THR A 254 13.27 -8.18 3.13
N ALA A 255 12.21 -7.49 2.69
CA ALA A 255 10.82 -7.95 2.84
C ALA A 255 10.54 -9.22 2.02
N ARG A 256 11.08 -9.34 0.80
CA ARG A 256 10.88 -10.51 -0.06
C ARG A 256 11.42 -11.81 0.55
N ALA A 257 12.41 -11.71 1.45
CA ALA A 257 12.92 -12.87 2.18
C ALA A 257 11.92 -13.44 3.21
N LEU A 258 10.85 -12.71 3.53
CA LEU A 258 9.76 -13.21 4.38
C LEU A 258 8.72 -14.03 3.61
N CYS A 259 8.78 -14.04 2.27
CA CYS A 259 7.86 -14.81 1.44
C CYS A 259 8.28 -16.28 1.36
N LEU A 260 7.33 -17.21 1.32
CA LEU A 260 7.59 -18.64 1.06
C LEU A 260 8.31 -18.84 -0.27
N THR A 261 7.92 -18.07 -1.28
CA THR A 261 8.64 -17.93 -2.55
C THR A 261 8.96 -16.44 -2.72
N PRO A 262 10.24 -16.05 -2.68
CA PRO A 262 10.62 -14.67 -2.87
C PRO A 262 10.20 -14.16 -4.25
N PRO A 263 9.52 -13.00 -4.33
CA PRO A 263 9.13 -12.40 -5.61
C PRO A 263 10.35 -11.92 -6.42
N GLU A 264 10.32 -12.15 -7.73
CA GLU A 264 11.32 -11.67 -8.70
C GLU A 264 10.96 -10.30 -9.25
N LEU A 265 9.65 -9.98 -9.30
CA LEU A 265 9.12 -8.68 -9.71
C LEU A 265 8.33 -8.04 -8.56
N ILE A 266 8.17 -6.72 -8.61
CA ILE A 266 7.34 -5.98 -7.65
C ILE A 266 5.84 -6.33 -7.78
N SER A 267 5.46 -7.04 -8.83
CA SER A 267 4.11 -7.51 -9.12
C SER A 267 3.88 -8.99 -8.77
N ASP A 268 4.91 -9.72 -8.37
CA ASP A 268 4.76 -11.14 -8.08
C ASP A 268 4.07 -11.38 -6.73
N GLY A 269 3.32 -12.47 -6.67
CA GLY A 269 2.68 -12.91 -5.43
C GLY A 269 3.68 -13.20 -4.32
N CYS A 270 3.26 -12.97 -3.09
CA CYS A 270 4.02 -13.32 -1.89
C CYS A 270 3.07 -13.82 -0.81
N VAL A 271 3.34 -15.00 -0.29
CA VAL A 271 2.71 -15.50 0.93
C VAL A 271 3.76 -15.41 2.02
N PHE A 272 3.50 -14.61 3.05
CA PHE A 272 4.45 -14.48 4.16
C PHE A 272 4.57 -15.81 4.91
N ALA A 273 5.80 -16.27 5.15
CA ALA A 273 6.08 -17.38 6.01
C ALA A 273 5.55 -17.07 7.43
N ARG A 274 4.93 -18.06 8.05
CA ARG A 274 4.51 -17.90 9.46
C ARG A 274 5.75 -17.71 10.33
N PRO A 275 5.71 -16.80 11.31
CA PRO A 275 6.81 -16.61 12.27
C PRO A 275 7.09 -17.86 13.08
#